data_16a75110e9ef49636ed3b2a0c259a156
#
_entry.id   16a75110e9ef49636ed3b2a0c259a156
#
_cell.length_a   1.000
_cell.length_b   1.000
_cell.length_c   1.000
_cell.angle_alpha   90.00
_cell.angle_beta   90.00
_cell.angle_gamma   90.00
#
_symmetry.space_group_name_H-M   'P 1'
#
loop_
_entity.id
_entity.type
_entity.pdbx_description
1 polymer ?
#
loop_
_entity_poly.entity_id
_entity_poly.type
_entity_poly.pdbx_seq_one_letter_code
_entity_poly.pdbx_strand_id
1 'polypeptide(L)'
;VGVSFFPKAEQPDLMIQATLEEGSSLDRSDQVARYIESVVDTLPEVQYYASNVGHGNPRIYYNFFPRRNDATFAEIYVVLKHYSPESFQQVIASLRKEFSLYPGARIRVKEFEQGPPFDAPVQVIISGEELEVLRQISADVEGFVRDQPGAINIENQLVKTNTELLFAINKEKAHMLGIPLVEIDRTIRAAV
;
A
#
# COMPACT_ATOMS: atom_id res chain seq x y z
N VAL A 1 12.04 27.42 -1.88
CA VAL A 1 12.81 26.29 -2.45
C VAL A 1 13.09 25.36 -1.31
N GLY A 2 12.41 24.20 -1.25
CA GLY A 2 12.68 23.19 -0.25
C GLY A 2 14.05 22.52 -0.51
N VAL A 3 14.85 22.36 0.54
CA VAL A 3 16.09 21.59 0.45
C VAL A 3 15.78 20.18 0.92
N SER A 4 15.93 19.20 0.04
CA SER A 4 15.87 17.79 0.42
C SER A 4 17.24 17.33 0.86
N PHE A 5 17.32 16.66 2.01
CA PHE A 5 18.57 16.11 2.52
C PHE A 5 19.05 14.92 1.67
N PHE A 6 18.12 14.15 1.14
CA PHE A 6 18.38 13.06 0.21
C PHE A 6 17.78 13.41 -1.16
N PRO A 7 18.61 13.55 -2.21
CA PRO A 7 18.11 13.82 -3.56
C PRO A 7 17.38 12.58 -4.11
N LYS A 8 16.54 12.80 -5.09
CA LYS A 8 15.92 11.73 -5.86
C LYS A 8 16.96 11.02 -6.71
N ALA A 9 16.75 9.74 -6.95
CA ALA A 9 17.57 9.01 -7.90
C ALA A 9 17.16 9.48 -9.30
N GLU A 10 18.00 10.24 -9.98
CA GLU A 10 17.75 10.75 -11.33
C GLU A 10 17.80 9.60 -12.36
N GLN A 11 16.80 8.73 -12.29
CA GLN A 11 16.69 7.51 -13.10
C GLN A 11 15.33 7.51 -13.84
N PRO A 12 15.26 6.88 -15.03
CA PRO A 12 14.03 6.85 -15.83
C PRO A 12 13.02 5.80 -15.35
N ASP A 13 13.00 5.50 -14.07
CA ASP A 13 12.15 4.45 -13.51
C ASP A 13 11.37 4.91 -12.28
N LEU A 14 10.22 4.31 -12.11
CA LEU A 14 9.30 4.58 -11.01
C LEU A 14 8.60 3.29 -10.56
N MET A 15 8.02 3.35 -9.38
CA MET A 15 7.26 2.25 -8.79
C MET A 15 5.82 2.68 -8.54
N ILE A 16 4.86 1.88 -9.00
CA ILE A 16 3.44 2.05 -8.71
C ILE A 16 3.04 0.96 -7.74
N GLN A 17 2.54 1.34 -6.58
CA GLN A 17 2.07 0.42 -5.55
C GLN A 17 0.57 0.57 -5.36
N ALA A 18 -0.16 -0.53 -5.47
CA ALA A 18 -1.58 -0.62 -5.14
C ALA A 18 -1.75 -1.37 -3.82
N THR A 19 -2.52 -0.80 -2.91
CA THR A 19 -2.92 -1.43 -1.65
C THR A 19 -4.43 -1.38 -1.55
N LEU A 20 -5.03 -2.54 -1.41
CA LEU A 20 -6.47 -2.72 -1.26
C LEU A 20 -6.84 -2.82 0.24
N GLU A 21 -8.13 -2.83 0.53
CA GLU A 21 -8.62 -3.10 1.88
C GLU A 21 -8.29 -4.54 2.31
N GLU A 22 -8.06 -4.72 3.60
CA GLU A 22 -7.81 -6.04 4.17
C GLU A 22 -8.98 -6.99 3.89
N GLY A 23 -8.66 -8.27 3.58
CA GLY A 23 -9.65 -9.25 3.15
C GLY A 23 -9.95 -9.25 1.65
N SER A 24 -9.36 -8.34 0.89
CA SER A 24 -9.45 -8.39 -0.58
C SER A 24 -8.74 -9.63 -1.12
N SER A 25 -9.36 -10.26 -2.13
CA SER A 25 -8.78 -11.43 -2.79
C SER A 25 -7.62 -11.05 -3.72
N LEU A 26 -6.78 -12.04 -4.02
CA LEU A 26 -5.71 -11.90 -5.01
C LEU A 26 -6.25 -11.50 -6.40
N ASP A 27 -7.42 -12.05 -6.79
CA ASP A 27 -8.09 -11.71 -8.06
C ASP A 27 -8.48 -10.23 -8.11
N ARG A 28 -8.86 -9.66 -6.97
CA ARG A 28 -9.17 -8.23 -6.89
C ARG A 28 -7.93 -7.38 -7.06
N SER A 29 -6.81 -7.79 -6.49
CA SER A 29 -5.52 -7.12 -6.66
C SER A 29 -5.01 -7.24 -8.10
N ASP A 30 -5.23 -8.39 -8.76
CA ASP A 30 -4.93 -8.57 -10.19
C ASP A 30 -5.76 -7.61 -11.07
N GLN A 31 -7.05 -7.44 -10.78
CA GLN A 31 -7.89 -6.47 -11.50
C GLN A 31 -7.37 -5.04 -11.38
N VAL A 32 -6.90 -4.65 -10.18
CA VAL A 32 -6.31 -3.32 -9.96
C VAL A 32 -4.98 -3.20 -10.72
N ALA A 33 -4.15 -4.24 -10.70
CA ALA A 33 -2.89 -4.25 -11.45
C ALA A 33 -3.16 -4.09 -12.96
N ARG A 34 -4.13 -4.81 -13.53
CA ARG A 34 -4.54 -4.67 -14.95
C ARG A 34 -5.06 -3.27 -15.28
N TYR A 35 -5.77 -2.65 -14.37
CA TYR A 35 -6.16 -1.25 -14.55
C TYR A 35 -4.93 -0.34 -14.64
N ILE A 36 -3.98 -0.50 -13.71
CA ILE A 36 -2.74 0.28 -13.73
C ILE A 36 -1.96 0.05 -15.04
N GLU A 37 -1.83 -1.20 -15.46
CA GLU A 37 -1.20 -1.59 -16.74
C GLU A 37 -1.87 -0.89 -17.92
N SER A 38 -3.20 -0.89 -17.97
CA SER A 38 -3.94 -0.24 -19.05
C SER A 38 -3.69 1.27 -19.12
N VAL A 39 -3.48 1.93 -17.99
CA VAL A 39 -3.11 3.35 -17.93
C VAL A 39 -1.67 3.55 -18.39
N VAL A 40 -0.75 2.71 -17.89
CA VAL A 40 0.68 2.76 -18.25
C VAL A 40 0.90 2.53 -19.74
N ASP A 41 0.15 1.61 -20.35
CA ASP A 41 0.20 1.32 -21.79
C ASP A 41 -0.18 2.51 -22.68
N THR A 42 -0.93 3.49 -22.14
CA THR A 42 -1.28 4.70 -22.90
C THR A 42 -0.15 5.72 -22.97
N LEU A 43 0.89 5.56 -22.16
CA LEU A 43 1.98 6.53 -22.05
C LEU A 43 3.09 6.23 -23.08
N PRO A 44 3.32 7.11 -24.07
CA PRO A 44 4.33 6.89 -25.09
C PRO A 44 5.76 6.92 -24.54
N GLU A 45 5.96 7.50 -23.37
CA GLU A 45 7.23 7.58 -22.65
C GLU A 45 7.67 6.23 -22.08
N VAL A 46 6.75 5.32 -21.83
CA VAL A 46 7.04 4.01 -21.24
C VAL A 46 7.81 3.14 -22.22
N GLN A 47 8.89 2.52 -21.74
CA GLN A 47 9.68 1.55 -22.47
C GLN A 47 9.19 0.12 -22.18
N TYR A 48 9.08 -0.22 -20.91
CA TYR A 48 8.52 -1.49 -20.41
C TYR A 48 8.09 -1.34 -18.96
N TYR A 49 7.32 -2.30 -18.50
CA TYR A 49 6.97 -2.45 -17.09
C TYR A 49 6.94 -3.93 -16.69
N ALA A 50 6.98 -4.19 -15.39
CA ALA A 50 6.83 -5.51 -14.80
C ALA A 50 5.90 -5.43 -13.59
N SER A 51 4.87 -6.28 -13.59
CA SER A 51 3.85 -6.32 -12.54
C SER A 51 4.00 -7.55 -11.66
N ASN A 52 3.80 -7.35 -10.36
CA ASN A 52 3.69 -8.42 -9.38
C ASN A 52 2.41 -8.23 -8.56
N VAL A 53 1.67 -9.32 -8.37
CA VAL A 53 0.42 -9.35 -7.63
C VAL A 53 0.54 -10.31 -6.46
N GLY A 54 0.11 -9.89 -5.27
CA GLY A 54 0.26 -10.67 -4.04
C GLY A 54 1.63 -10.58 -3.40
N HIS A 55 2.55 -9.86 -3.98
CA HIS A 55 3.88 -9.56 -3.46
C HIS A 55 4.50 -8.35 -4.19
N GLY A 56 5.56 -7.78 -3.61
CA GLY A 56 6.34 -6.74 -4.27
C GLY A 56 7.32 -7.28 -5.31
N ASN A 57 7.86 -6.39 -6.11
CA ASN A 57 8.96 -6.68 -7.03
C ASN A 57 10.19 -7.19 -6.26
N PRO A 58 11.08 -7.96 -6.89
CA PRO A 58 12.40 -8.23 -6.33
C PRO A 58 13.09 -6.92 -5.94
N ARG A 59 14.06 -6.99 -5.02
CA ARG A 59 14.82 -5.81 -4.59
C ARG A 59 15.58 -5.19 -5.77
N ILE A 60 14.97 -4.20 -6.42
CA ILE A 60 15.51 -3.51 -7.59
C ILE A 60 16.41 -2.36 -7.15
N TYR A 61 16.11 -1.73 -6.01
CA TYR A 61 16.84 -0.60 -5.48
C TYR A 61 17.30 -0.88 -4.04
N TYR A 62 18.45 -0.31 -3.62
CA TYR A 62 19.12 -0.70 -2.37
C TYR A 62 18.30 -0.42 -1.09
N ASN A 63 17.46 0.61 -1.09
CA ASN A 63 16.63 0.99 0.05
C ASN A 63 15.15 0.61 -0.12
N PHE A 64 14.84 -0.20 -1.12
CA PHE A 64 13.49 -0.66 -1.39
C PHE A 64 13.33 -2.12 -0.94
N PHE A 65 12.43 -2.37 0.02
CA PHE A 65 12.20 -3.72 0.56
C PHE A 65 10.92 -4.30 -0.01
N PRO A 66 11.00 -5.49 -0.64
CA PRO A 66 9.83 -6.16 -1.19
C PRO A 66 8.83 -6.54 -0.10
N ARG A 67 7.55 -6.26 -0.32
CA ARG A 67 6.46 -6.82 0.47
C ARG A 67 6.25 -8.28 0.06
N ARG A 68 6.02 -9.18 1.01
CA ARG A 68 5.86 -10.62 0.74
C ARG A 68 4.49 -11.11 1.21
N ASN A 69 3.90 -12.03 0.42
CA ASN A 69 2.68 -12.76 0.77
C ASN A 69 1.53 -11.85 1.26
N ASP A 70 1.15 -10.91 0.44
CA ASP A 70 0.09 -9.97 0.74
C ASP A 70 -0.91 -9.92 -0.42
N ALA A 71 -2.00 -10.69 -0.30
CA ALA A 71 -3.04 -10.77 -1.33
C ALA A 71 -3.69 -9.42 -1.65
N THR A 72 -3.58 -8.43 -0.75
CA THR A 72 -4.15 -7.08 -0.93
C THR A 72 -3.19 -6.09 -1.60
N PHE A 73 -2.07 -6.59 -2.12
CA PHE A 73 -0.99 -5.76 -2.65
C PHE A 73 -0.63 -6.12 -4.09
N ALA A 74 -0.40 -5.09 -4.91
CA ALA A 74 0.21 -5.23 -6.22
C ALA A 74 1.27 -4.13 -6.42
N GLU A 75 2.29 -4.43 -7.18
CA GLU A 75 3.40 -3.51 -7.45
C GLU A 75 3.85 -3.61 -8.90
N ILE A 76 3.91 -2.47 -9.56
CA ILE A 76 4.29 -2.33 -10.95
C ILE A 76 5.55 -1.48 -11.03
N TYR A 77 6.63 -2.06 -11.54
CA TYR A 77 7.86 -1.35 -11.86
C TYR A 77 7.78 -0.85 -13.29
N VAL A 78 7.97 0.44 -13.49
CA VAL A 78 7.85 1.09 -14.80
C VAL A 78 9.16 1.75 -15.17
N VAL A 79 9.63 1.52 -16.39
CA VAL A 79 10.84 2.13 -16.96
C VAL A 79 10.47 2.99 -18.15
N LEU A 80 10.92 4.23 -18.15
CA LEU A 80 10.72 5.18 -19.25
C LEU A 80 11.88 5.11 -20.24
N LYS A 81 11.62 5.48 -21.50
CA LYS A 81 12.61 5.49 -22.59
C LYS A 81 13.77 6.44 -22.34
N HIS A 82 13.47 7.58 -21.75
CA HIS A 82 14.44 8.64 -21.50
C HIS A 82 14.13 9.31 -20.16
N TYR A 83 15.19 9.80 -19.49
CA TYR A 83 15.07 10.63 -18.30
C TYR A 83 15.24 12.10 -18.66
N SER A 84 14.27 12.90 -18.30
CA SER A 84 14.34 14.35 -18.22
C SER A 84 13.58 14.76 -16.97
N PRO A 85 14.14 15.55 -16.05
CA PRO A 85 13.47 15.92 -14.80
C PRO A 85 12.06 16.47 -15.00
N GLU A 86 11.88 17.33 -16.00
CA GLU A 86 10.58 17.96 -16.29
C GLU A 86 9.57 16.96 -16.83
N SER A 87 9.95 16.16 -17.85
CA SER A 87 9.08 15.15 -18.43
C SER A 87 8.73 14.06 -17.40
N PHE A 88 9.68 13.64 -16.58
CA PHE A 88 9.49 12.66 -15.54
C PHE A 88 8.46 13.12 -14.50
N GLN A 89 8.57 14.37 -14.04
CA GLN A 89 7.61 14.96 -13.10
C GLN A 89 6.22 15.13 -13.72
N GLN A 90 6.10 15.43 -15.00
CA GLN A 90 4.83 15.49 -15.71
C GLN A 90 4.16 14.10 -15.77
N VAL A 91 4.91 13.06 -16.10
CA VAL A 91 4.41 11.68 -16.10
C VAL A 91 3.91 11.28 -14.71
N ILE A 92 4.70 11.54 -13.66
CA ILE A 92 4.31 11.23 -12.28
C ILE A 92 3.05 12.00 -11.87
N ALA A 93 2.97 13.28 -12.17
CA ALA A 93 1.80 14.11 -11.83
C ALA A 93 0.53 13.61 -12.54
N SER A 94 0.66 13.25 -13.82
CA SER A 94 -0.41 12.67 -14.63
C SER A 94 -0.91 11.34 -14.05
N LEU A 95 0.01 10.42 -13.74
CA LEU A 95 -0.32 9.13 -13.12
C LEU A 95 -0.97 9.30 -11.74
N ARG A 96 -0.45 10.20 -10.89
CA ARG A 96 -1.03 10.48 -9.58
C ARG A 96 -2.44 11.02 -9.68
N LYS A 97 -2.70 11.91 -10.64
CA LYS A 97 -4.03 12.46 -10.91
C LYS A 97 -5.00 11.37 -11.33
N GLU A 98 -4.60 10.52 -12.28
CA GLU A 98 -5.42 9.43 -12.78
C GLU A 98 -5.76 8.44 -11.67
N PHE A 99 -4.76 7.97 -10.96
CA PHE A 99 -4.94 6.96 -9.91
C PHE A 99 -5.67 7.48 -8.66
N SER A 100 -5.68 8.78 -8.42
CA SER A 100 -6.46 9.37 -7.32
C SER A 100 -7.97 9.21 -7.48
N LEU A 101 -8.43 8.96 -8.70
CA LEU A 101 -9.84 8.78 -9.04
C LEU A 101 -10.29 7.31 -8.94
N TYR A 102 -9.36 6.36 -8.76
CA TYR A 102 -9.69 4.94 -8.74
C TYR A 102 -10.33 4.52 -7.39
N PRO A 103 -11.57 4.00 -7.39
CA PRO A 103 -12.23 3.59 -6.16
C PRO A 103 -11.76 2.20 -5.71
N GLY A 104 -11.68 1.98 -4.41
CA GLY A 104 -11.47 0.65 -3.82
C GLY A 104 -10.02 0.17 -3.77
N ALA A 105 -9.05 1.02 -4.15
CA ALA A 105 -7.64 0.77 -3.91
C ALA A 105 -6.89 2.08 -3.71
N ARG A 106 -5.86 2.05 -2.87
CA ARG A 106 -4.92 3.15 -2.73
C ARG A 106 -3.74 2.91 -3.66
N ILE A 107 -3.64 3.72 -4.73
CA ILE A 107 -2.57 3.61 -5.70
C ILE A 107 -1.58 4.75 -5.49
N ARG A 108 -0.30 4.41 -5.30
CA ARG A 108 0.78 5.37 -5.05
C ARG A 108 1.83 5.28 -6.15
N VAL A 109 2.23 6.42 -6.68
CA VAL A 109 3.34 6.53 -7.61
C VAL A 109 4.56 7.04 -6.84
N LYS A 110 5.57 6.19 -6.73
CA LYS A 110 6.82 6.45 -6.00
C LYS A 110 7.99 6.62 -6.96
N GLU A 111 8.78 7.64 -6.69
CA GLU A 111 10.10 7.83 -7.27
C GLU A 111 11.13 7.16 -6.37
N PHE A 112 12.23 6.69 -6.93
CA PHE A 112 13.35 6.22 -6.12
C PHE A 112 14.10 7.42 -5.53
N GLU A 113 14.44 7.31 -4.26
CA GLU A 113 15.17 8.34 -3.52
C GLU A 113 16.48 7.76 -2.99
N GLN A 114 17.48 8.59 -2.91
CA GLN A 114 18.74 8.22 -2.25
C GLN A 114 18.57 8.31 -0.74
N GLY A 115 19.43 7.63 0.01
CA GLY A 115 19.40 7.66 1.46
C GLY A 115 18.84 6.39 2.11
N PRO A 116 18.73 6.36 3.43
CA PRO A 116 18.18 5.22 4.15
C PRO A 116 16.68 5.06 3.82
N PRO A 117 16.14 3.84 3.92
CA PRO A 117 14.71 3.63 3.75
C PRO A 117 13.95 4.34 4.86
N PHE A 118 12.94 5.10 4.50
CA PHE A 118 11.97 5.68 5.42
C PHE A 118 10.57 5.59 4.85
N ASP A 119 9.60 5.36 5.72
CA ASP A 119 8.21 5.18 5.29
C ASP A 119 7.58 6.50 4.85
N ALA A 120 7.87 7.57 5.57
CA ALA A 120 7.39 8.90 5.25
C ALA A 120 8.36 9.98 5.76
N PRO A 121 8.61 11.06 5.00
CA PRO A 121 9.48 12.17 5.41
C PRO A 121 8.91 12.97 6.60
N VAL A 122 7.59 12.95 6.79
CA VAL A 122 6.91 13.55 7.94
C VAL A 122 6.12 12.48 8.65
N GLN A 123 6.40 12.29 9.93
CA GLN A 123 5.69 11.34 10.78
C GLN A 123 5.15 12.06 12.01
N VAL A 124 3.87 11.89 12.29
CA VAL A 124 3.23 12.38 13.50
C VAL A 124 2.93 11.18 14.39
N ILE A 125 3.54 11.14 15.57
CA ILE A 125 3.36 10.08 16.57
C ILE A 125 2.38 10.57 17.62
N ILE A 126 1.28 9.85 17.81
CA ILE A 126 0.25 10.13 18.79
C ILE A 126 0.28 8.99 19.82
N SER A 127 0.43 9.32 21.10
CA SER A 127 0.50 8.35 22.18
C SER A 127 -0.56 8.62 23.25
N GLY A 128 -1.15 7.58 23.81
CA GLY A 128 -2.15 7.67 24.87
C GLY A 128 -2.66 6.29 25.29
N GLU A 129 -3.48 6.24 26.31
CA GLU A 129 -4.01 5.00 26.87
C GLU A 129 -5.34 4.56 26.22
N GLU A 130 -6.14 5.52 25.76
CA GLU A 130 -7.49 5.30 25.23
C GLU A 130 -7.51 5.24 23.72
N LEU A 131 -7.74 4.05 23.16
CA LEU A 131 -7.70 3.80 21.71
C LEU A 131 -8.71 4.66 20.91
N GLU A 132 -9.91 4.84 21.45
CA GLU A 132 -10.96 5.63 20.77
C GLU A 132 -10.58 7.12 20.71
N VAL A 133 -9.95 7.64 21.78
CA VAL A 133 -9.41 9.00 21.80
C VAL A 133 -8.27 9.15 20.79
N LEU A 134 -7.39 8.14 20.70
CA LEU A 134 -6.29 8.13 19.73
C LEU A 134 -6.82 8.11 18.30
N ARG A 135 -7.88 7.34 18.01
CA ARG A 135 -8.53 7.31 16.69
C ARG A 135 -9.09 8.67 16.31
N GLN A 136 -9.77 9.33 17.25
CA GLN A 136 -10.33 10.65 17.01
C GLN A 136 -9.24 11.68 16.71
N ILE A 137 -8.23 11.76 17.57
CA ILE A 137 -7.10 12.68 17.39
C ILE A 137 -6.37 12.39 16.07
N SER A 138 -6.16 11.12 15.73
CA SER A 138 -5.49 10.75 14.47
C SER A 138 -6.30 11.14 13.23
N ALA A 139 -7.64 11.05 13.29
CA ALA A 139 -8.50 11.49 12.20
C ALA A 139 -8.48 13.01 12.05
N ASP A 140 -8.48 13.77 13.14
CA ASP A 140 -8.38 15.22 13.13
C ASP A 140 -7.05 15.67 12.55
N VAL A 141 -5.94 15.04 12.97
CA VAL A 141 -4.59 15.31 12.45
C VAL A 141 -4.52 14.97 10.96
N GLU A 142 -5.09 13.84 10.53
CA GLU A 142 -5.14 13.46 9.12
C GLU A 142 -5.88 14.51 8.29
N GLY A 143 -7.05 14.98 8.77
CA GLY A 143 -7.80 16.06 8.12
C GLY A 143 -6.98 17.32 7.98
N PHE A 144 -6.31 17.73 9.05
CA PHE A 144 -5.45 18.91 9.05
C PHE A 144 -4.27 18.80 8.08
N VAL A 145 -3.62 17.65 8.01
CA VAL A 145 -2.51 17.39 7.07
C VAL A 145 -3.02 17.33 5.64
N ARG A 146 -4.20 16.77 5.40
CA ARG A 146 -4.81 16.67 4.07
C ARG A 146 -5.08 18.06 3.45
N ASP A 147 -5.43 19.03 4.28
CA ASP A 147 -5.70 20.41 3.84
C ASP A 147 -4.42 21.21 3.54
N GLN A 148 -3.23 20.64 3.84
CA GLN A 148 -1.98 21.34 3.57
C GLN A 148 -1.57 21.20 2.09
N PRO A 149 -1.26 22.32 1.40
CA PRO A 149 -0.76 22.25 0.04
C PRO A 149 0.52 21.44 -0.08
N GLY A 150 0.54 20.47 -0.98
CA GLY A 150 1.71 19.61 -1.22
C GLY A 150 1.77 18.36 -0.34
N ALA A 151 0.85 18.16 0.59
CA ALA A 151 0.73 16.90 1.32
C ALA A 151 0.16 15.81 0.39
N ILE A 152 0.92 14.74 0.22
CA ILE A 152 0.56 13.59 -0.62
C ILE A 152 0.80 12.30 0.15
N ASN A 153 0.14 11.21 -0.25
CA ASN A 153 0.34 9.87 0.32
C ASN A 153 0.13 9.81 1.85
N ILE A 154 -0.86 10.54 2.36
CA ILE A 154 -1.18 10.57 3.78
C ILE A 154 -1.63 9.18 4.21
N GLU A 155 -1.06 8.67 5.29
CA GLU A 155 -1.38 7.37 5.86
C GLU A 155 -1.70 7.47 7.34
N ASN A 156 -2.88 6.99 7.73
CA ASN A 156 -3.29 6.87 9.11
C ASN A 156 -3.52 5.39 9.44
N GLN A 157 -2.71 4.85 10.32
CA GLN A 157 -2.76 3.42 10.67
C GLN A 157 -3.98 3.07 11.54
N LEU A 158 -4.54 4.04 12.29
CA LEU A 158 -5.67 3.81 13.19
C LEU A 158 -7.04 3.84 12.49
N VAL A 159 -7.11 4.37 11.27
CA VAL A 159 -8.34 4.39 10.46
C VAL A 159 -8.54 3.09 9.68
N LYS A 160 -7.53 2.22 9.60
CA LYS A 160 -7.67 0.89 9.00
C LYS A 160 -8.65 0.07 9.84
N THR A 161 -9.84 -0.16 9.29
CA THR A 161 -10.83 -1.03 9.91
C THR A 161 -10.46 -2.47 9.61
N ASN A 162 -9.83 -3.14 10.56
CA ASN A 162 -9.59 -4.57 10.44
C ASN A 162 -10.84 -5.31 10.88
N THR A 163 -11.34 -6.21 10.04
CA THR A 163 -12.42 -7.13 10.43
C THR A 163 -11.78 -8.31 11.15
N GLU A 164 -12.09 -8.46 12.42
CA GLU A 164 -11.64 -9.59 13.23
C GLU A 164 -12.78 -10.62 13.34
N LEU A 165 -12.50 -11.88 12.99
CA LEU A 165 -13.41 -12.99 13.20
C LEU A 165 -13.11 -13.66 14.53
N LEU A 166 -13.99 -13.42 15.51
CA LEU A 166 -13.87 -14.06 16.82
C LEU A 166 -14.70 -15.34 16.88
N PHE A 167 -14.02 -16.49 16.95
CA PHE A 167 -14.69 -17.78 17.11
C PHE A 167 -14.87 -18.12 18.60
N ALA A 168 -16.11 -18.06 19.09
CA ALA A 168 -16.46 -18.48 20.44
C ALA A 168 -16.79 -19.97 20.48
N ILE A 169 -15.83 -20.80 20.88
CA ILE A 169 -16.03 -22.25 20.96
C ILE A 169 -16.75 -22.62 22.25
N ASN A 170 -17.88 -23.34 22.14
CA ASN A 170 -18.55 -23.93 23.29
C ASN A 170 -17.81 -25.17 23.77
N LYS A 171 -16.91 -25.00 24.75
CA LYS A 171 -16.04 -26.04 25.28
C LYS A 171 -16.80 -27.20 25.94
N GLU A 172 -17.92 -26.93 26.62
CA GLU A 172 -18.74 -27.93 27.27
C GLU A 172 -19.39 -28.86 26.24
N LYS A 173 -19.96 -28.27 25.19
CA LYS A 173 -20.59 -29.04 24.11
C LYS A 173 -19.57 -29.85 23.32
N ALA A 174 -18.39 -29.29 23.06
CA ALA A 174 -17.30 -30.02 22.42
C ALA A 174 -16.87 -31.25 23.27
N HIS A 175 -16.74 -31.06 24.58
CA HIS A 175 -16.40 -32.18 25.51
C HIS A 175 -17.50 -33.24 25.54
N MET A 176 -18.77 -32.86 25.60
CA MET A 176 -19.90 -33.81 25.58
C MET A 176 -19.96 -34.64 24.29
N LEU A 177 -19.52 -34.07 23.18
CA LEU A 177 -19.47 -34.74 21.88
C LEU A 177 -18.16 -35.49 21.64
N GLY A 178 -17.23 -35.46 22.61
CA GLY A 178 -15.91 -36.11 22.48
C GLY A 178 -14.99 -35.46 21.42
N ILE A 179 -15.24 -34.22 21.06
CA ILE A 179 -14.44 -33.52 20.04
C ILE A 179 -13.31 -32.76 20.73
N PRO A 180 -12.03 -33.10 20.45
CA PRO A 180 -10.89 -32.37 20.97
C PRO A 180 -10.86 -30.92 20.48
N LEU A 181 -10.61 -29.96 21.36
CA LEU A 181 -10.53 -28.53 20.99
C LEU A 181 -9.45 -28.25 19.91
N VAL A 182 -8.39 -29.04 19.89
CA VAL A 182 -7.33 -28.94 18.87
C VAL A 182 -7.82 -29.26 17.46
N GLU A 183 -8.79 -30.15 17.31
CA GLU A 183 -9.39 -30.45 16.00
C GLU A 183 -10.29 -29.33 15.51
N ILE A 184 -11.02 -28.71 16.43
CA ILE A 184 -11.83 -27.51 16.12
C ILE A 184 -10.92 -26.38 15.68
N ASP A 185 -9.82 -26.14 16.41
CA ASP A 185 -8.84 -25.11 16.06
C ASP A 185 -8.20 -25.35 14.67
N ARG A 186 -7.81 -26.61 14.40
CA ARG A 186 -7.27 -27.00 13.08
C ARG A 186 -8.28 -26.79 11.95
N THR A 187 -9.55 -27.12 12.18
CA THR A 187 -10.60 -26.96 11.18
C THR A 187 -10.83 -25.48 10.88
N ILE A 188 -10.89 -24.64 11.92
CA ILE A 188 -11.03 -23.18 11.77
C ILE A 188 -9.84 -22.61 10.98
N ARG A 189 -8.59 -22.96 11.35
CA ARG A 189 -7.39 -22.48 10.64
C ARG A 189 -7.30 -22.95 9.19
N ALA A 190 -7.93 -24.05 8.85
CA ALA A 190 -7.96 -24.54 7.47
C ALA A 190 -9.05 -23.87 6.62
N ALA A 191 -10.05 -23.25 7.27
CA ALA A 191 -11.19 -22.61 6.63
C ALA A 191 -11.03 -21.08 6.48
N VAL A 192 -10.11 -20.48 7.26
CA VAL A 192 -9.80 -19.05 7.30
C VAL A 192 -8.36 -18.81 6.88
#